data_51e3600113a17a260fcef38a93455708
#
_entry.id   51e3600113a17a260fcef38a93455708
#
_cell.length_a   1.000
_cell.length_b   1.000
_cell.length_c   1.000
_cell.angle_alpha   90.00
_cell.angle_beta   90.00
_cell.angle_gamma   90.00
#
_symmetry.space_group_name_H-M   'P 1'
#
loop_
_entity.id
_entity.type
_entity.pdbx_description
1 polymer ?
#
loop_
_entity_poly.entity_id
_entity_poly.type
_entity_poly.pdbx_seq_one_letter_code
_entity_poly.pdbx_strand_id
1 'polypeptide(L)'
;MEYEQNLILDINPQTGLTTNSKNVIKLRLLRNSQFAKWLSECSESLKNWIISNNLEPKPGSILRVPDKDMRIIEVIAIIGNENNFWDISRINKQLSSGNYQIEFIYNDKNESKNNLAIAWALENYLFSPFNAGLNKSEKKAGLSKLVLKRSEIKSIAPLLNGIFLTRDLINSPANIVKPSILEELCKKLAKLHNAKFKVIKDNNLEINFPLIHTVGRAAEDKPRLIEISYIKNKSFPNITVIGKGVTFDSGGLDLKPPKAMELMKKDMGGAAIAIGPVSYTHLTLPTKRIV
;
A
#
# COMPACT_ATOMS: atom_id res chain seq x y z
N MET A 1 16.83 12.14 12.51
CA MET A 1 16.20 11.92 13.83
C MET A 1 14.67 12.06 13.78
N GLU A 2 14.09 13.14 13.24
CA GLU A 2 12.62 13.27 13.14
C GLU A 2 11.98 12.30 12.14
N TYR A 3 12.71 11.94 11.09
CA TYR A 3 12.28 10.99 10.08
C TYR A 3 12.24 9.54 10.57
N GLU A 4 13.18 9.16 11.44
CA GLU A 4 13.25 7.82 12.05
C GLU A 4 12.08 7.54 13.01
N GLN A 5 11.51 8.59 13.62
CA GLN A 5 10.37 8.46 14.53
C GLN A 5 9.02 8.34 13.80
N ASN A 6 8.90 8.88 12.58
CA ASN A 6 7.65 8.94 11.83
C ASN A 6 7.39 7.71 10.93
N LEU A 7 8.37 6.81 10.78
CA LEU A 7 8.25 5.61 9.92
C LEU A 7 7.25 4.58 10.44
N ILE A 8 6.70 4.72 11.65
CA ILE A 8 6.20 3.52 12.36
C ILE A 8 4.73 3.55 12.77
N LEU A 9 4.07 4.67 12.95
CA LEU A 9 2.87 4.63 13.79
C LEU A 9 1.61 5.32 13.32
N ASP A 10 1.61 6.09 12.27
CA ASP A 10 0.39 6.74 11.81
C ASP A 10 -0.13 6.11 10.52
N ILE A 11 -1.43 5.86 10.49
CA ILE A 11 -2.14 5.63 9.23
C ILE A 11 -1.73 6.77 8.32
N ASN A 12 -0.88 6.46 7.34
CA ASN A 12 -0.36 7.46 6.43
C ASN A 12 -1.54 8.31 5.93
N PRO A 13 -1.62 9.62 6.25
CA PRO A 13 -2.76 10.47 5.89
C PRO A 13 -2.97 10.55 4.37
N GLN A 14 -2.06 9.96 3.59
CA GLN A 14 -2.09 9.90 2.13
C GLN A 14 -2.84 8.67 1.58
N THR A 15 -3.53 7.87 2.40
CA THR A 15 -4.33 6.74 1.87
C THR A 15 -5.46 7.19 0.94
N GLY A 16 -5.87 8.45 1.01
CA GLY A 16 -7.06 8.91 0.30
C GLY A 16 -8.36 8.27 0.80
N LEU A 17 -8.38 7.73 2.02
CA LEU A 17 -9.60 7.24 2.67
C LEU A 17 -10.13 8.30 3.64
N THR A 18 -11.44 8.50 3.65
CA THR A 18 -12.06 9.54 4.49
C THR A 18 -13.46 9.13 4.98
N THR A 19 -13.83 9.66 6.13
CA THR A 19 -15.23 9.60 6.62
C THR A 19 -16.01 10.87 6.28
N ASN A 20 -15.37 11.87 5.64
CA ASN A 20 -16.01 13.13 5.28
C ASN A 20 -16.89 12.95 4.05
N SER A 21 -18.20 13.06 4.24
CA SER A 21 -19.24 12.92 3.21
C SER A 21 -19.76 14.26 2.67
N LYS A 22 -19.02 15.37 2.84
CA LYS A 22 -19.40 16.66 2.24
C LYS A 22 -18.99 16.71 0.77
N ASN A 23 -19.88 17.26 -0.09
CA ASN A 23 -19.64 17.43 -1.52
C ASN A 23 -19.15 16.15 -2.22
N VAL A 24 -19.88 15.07 -2.01
CA VAL A 24 -19.52 13.76 -2.56
C VAL A 24 -19.84 13.68 -4.03
N ILE A 25 -18.87 13.25 -4.84
CA ILE A 25 -19.01 12.90 -6.24
C ILE A 25 -19.31 11.40 -6.32
N LYS A 26 -20.37 11.02 -7.02
CA LYS A 26 -20.70 9.60 -7.23
C LYS A 26 -19.72 9.00 -8.24
N LEU A 27 -19.02 7.95 -7.85
CA LEU A 27 -18.21 7.15 -8.76
C LEU A 27 -18.97 5.86 -9.10
N ARG A 28 -19.64 5.88 -10.25
CA ARG A 28 -20.48 4.77 -10.70
C ARG A 28 -19.69 3.80 -11.56
N LEU A 29 -19.54 2.58 -11.07
CA LEU A 29 -18.81 1.52 -11.75
C LEU A 29 -19.74 0.74 -12.68
N LEU A 30 -19.28 0.48 -13.89
CA LEU A 30 -19.96 -0.28 -14.93
C LEU A 30 -19.01 -1.34 -15.51
N ARG A 31 -19.41 -2.61 -15.53
CA ARG A 31 -18.64 -3.62 -16.23
C ARG A 31 -18.70 -3.42 -17.75
N ASN A 32 -17.60 -3.65 -18.43
CA ASN A 32 -17.50 -3.43 -19.87
C ASN A 32 -18.55 -4.28 -20.65
N SER A 33 -18.87 -5.50 -20.21
CA SER A 33 -19.93 -6.33 -20.82
C SER A 33 -21.34 -5.74 -20.67
N GLN A 34 -21.56 -4.87 -19.68
CA GLN A 34 -22.86 -4.25 -19.39
C GLN A 34 -23.03 -2.91 -20.12
N PHE A 35 -21.98 -2.43 -20.82
CA PHE A 35 -21.96 -1.10 -21.43
C PHE A 35 -23.06 -0.91 -22.45
N ALA A 36 -23.26 -1.85 -23.37
CA ALA A 36 -24.30 -1.76 -24.43
C ALA A 36 -25.71 -1.70 -23.83
N LYS A 37 -25.98 -2.53 -22.82
CA LYS A 37 -27.26 -2.50 -22.10
C LYS A 37 -27.47 -1.16 -21.41
N TRP A 38 -26.48 -0.70 -20.63
CA TRP A 38 -26.57 0.57 -19.94
C TRP A 38 -26.77 1.75 -20.91
N LEU A 39 -26.03 1.76 -22.04
CA LEU A 39 -26.16 2.81 -23.06
C LEU A 39 -27.59 2.85 -23.64
N SER A 40 -28.26 1.70 -23.85
CA SER A 40 -29.63 1.67 -24.33
C SER A 40 -30.63 2.25 -23.33
N GLU A 41 -30.36 2.15 -22.03
CA GLU A 41 -31.19 2.65 -20.92
C GLU A 41 -30.94 4.15 -20.61
N CYS A 42 -29.87 4.74 -21.15
CA CYS A 42 -29.54 6.16 -20.92
C CYS A 42 -30.52 7.11 -21.61
N SER A 43 -30.70 8.29 -21.00
CA SER A 43 -31.40 9.42 -21.65
C SER A 43 -30.65 9.89 -22.89
N GLU A 44 -31.36 10.48 -23.85
CA GLU A 44 -30.74 11.02 -25.09
C GLU A 44 -29.65 12.05 -24.78
N SER A 45 -29.86 12.91 -23.79
CA SER A 45 -28.84 13.89 -23.37
C SER A 45 -27.54 13.21 -22.87
N LEU A 46 -27.66 12.12 -22.10
CA LEU A 46 -26.50 11.37 -21.61
C LEU A 46 -25.83 10.59 -22.75
N LYS A 47 -26.59 10.01 -23.69
CA LYS A 47 -26.01 9.36 -24.88
C LYS A 47 -25.18 10.33 -25.71
N ASN A 48 -25.73 11.54 -25.96
CA ASN A 48 -24.98 12.56 -26.68
C ASN A 48 -23.71 12.99 -25.94
N TRP A 49 -23.76 13.07 -24.60
CA TRP A 49 -22.58 13.37 -23.76
C TRP A 49 -21.53 12.25 -23.83
N ILE A 50 -21.96 10.99 -23.80
CA ILE A 50 -21.10 9.81 -23.95
C ILE A 50 -20.37 9.83 -25.30
N ILE A 51 -21.10 10.10 -26.38
CA ILE A 51 -20.55 10.16 -27.75
C ILE A 51 -19.57 11.33 -27.85
N SER A 52 -19.94 12.52 -27.41
CA SER A 52 -19.09 13.72 -27.47
C SER A 52 -17.79 13.60 -26.68
N ASN A 53 -17.77 12.77 -25.63
CA ASN A 53 -16.59 12.52 -24.82
C ASN A 53 -15.87 11.21 -25.17
N ASN A 54 -16.29 10.51 -26.23
CA ASN A 54 -15.70 9.26 -26.70
C ASN A 54 -15.48 8.21 -25.60
N LEU A 55 -16.50 8.00 -24.74
CA LEU A 55 -16.41 6.97 -23.72
C LEU A 55 -16.38 5.57 -24.36
N GLU A 56 -15.25 4.91 -24.26
CA GLU A 56 -15.08 3.55 -24.75
C GLU A 56 -15.35 2.51 -23.64
N PRO A 57 -15.93 1.34 -23.98
CA PRO A 57 -16.16 0.27 -23.02
C PRO A 57 -14.88 -0.50 -22.67
N LYS A 58 -13.81 0.22 -22.35
CA LYS A 58 -12.50 -0.34 -21.95
C LYS A 58 -12.28 -0.16 -20.46
N PRO A 59 -11.77 -1.18 -19.74
CA PRO A 59 -11.42 -1.05 -18.33
C PRO A 59 -10.45 0.14 -18.10
N GLY A 60 -10.83 1.02 -17.17
CA GLY A 60 -10.12 2.25 -16.87
C GLY A 60 -10.61 3.51 -17.60
N SER A 61 -11.54 3.39 -18.57
CA SER A 61 -12.19 4.56 -19.17
C SER A 61 -13.11 5.24 -18.16
N ILE A 62 -13.11 6.58 -18.16
CA ILE A 62 -13.98 7.39 -17.29
C ILE A 62 -14.74 8.47 -18.08
N LEU A 63 -15.95 8.77 -17.63
CA LEU A 63 -16.76 9.89 -18.10
C LEU A 63 -17.15 10.78 -16.92
N ARG A 64 -16.81 12.05 -16.97
CA ARG A 64 -17.24 13.05 -15.98
C ARG A 64 -18.58 13.63 -16.40
N VAL A 65 -19.56 13.57 -15.49
CA VAL A 65 -20.92 14.11 -15.76
C VAL A 65 -21.12 15.35 -14.90
N PRO A 66 -21.28 16.52 -15.52
CA PRO A 66 -21.53 17.77 -14.81
C PRO A 66 -23.04 17.96 -14.51
N ASP A 67 -23.33 18.83 -13.55
CA ASP A 67 -24.65 19.42 -13.36
C ASP A 67 -24.87 20.60 -14.29
N LYS A 68 -26.01 21.33 -14.09
CA LYS A 68 -26.35 22.52 -14.87
C LYS A 68 -25.31 23.66 -14.71
N ASP A 69 -24.59 23.70 -13.59
CA ASP A 69 -23.59 24.73 -13.29
C ASP A 69 -22.17 24.25 -13.70
N MET A 70 -22.08 23.21 -14.52
CA MET A 70 -20.82 22.59 -14.99
C MET A 70 -19.94 22.01 -13.86
N ARG A 71 -20.51 21.74 -12.67
CA ARG A 71 -19.80 21.07 -11.59
C ARG A 71 -19.92 19.58 -11.77
N ILE A 72 -18.80 18.86 -11.63
CA ILE A 72 -18.80 17.39 -11.71
C ILE A 72 -19.49 16.82 -10.48
N ILE A 73 -20.63 16.15 -10.70
CA ILE A 73 -21.43 15.51 -9.65
C ILE A 73 -21.33 13.98 -9.70
N GLU A 74 -20.93 13.45 -10.84
CA GLU A 74 -20.85 12.02 -11.09
C GLU A 74 -19.68 11.72 -12.01
N VAL A 75 -19.04 10.57 -11.78
CA VAL A 75 -18.06 9.97 -12.70
C VAL A 75 -18.51 8.54 -12.98
N ILE A 76 -18.71 8.22 -14.25
CA ILE A 76 -18.98 6.87 -14.72
C ILE A 76 -17.62 6.26 -15.09
N ALA A 77 -17.33 5.08 -14.59
CA ALA A 77 -16.05 4.42 -14.82
C ALA A 77 -16.24 2.95 -15.24
N ILE A 78 -15.53 2.55 -16.27
CA ILE A 78 -15.59 1.21 -16.82
C ILE A 78 -14.58 0.32 -16.11
N ILE A 79 -15.04 -0.84 -15.62
CA ILE A 79 -14.20 -1.90 -15.05
C ILE A 79 -14.30 -3.17 -15.90
N GLY A 80 -13.31 -4.06 -15.77
CA GLY A 80 -13.31 -5.36 -16.44
C GLY A 80 -14.43 -6.27 -15.97
N ASN A 81 -14.70 -7.33 -16.74
CA ASN A 81 -15.70 -8.35 -16.37
C ASN A 81 -15.23 -9.23 -15.22
N GLU A 82 -13.92 -9.43 -15.09
CA GLU A 82 -13.31 -10.10 -13.97
C GLU A 82 -13.00 -9.08 -12.87
N ASN A 83 -12.92 -9.54 -11.63
CA ASN A 83 -12.56 -8.69 -10.49
C ASN A 83 -11.08 -8.35 -10.54
N ASN A 84 -10.72 -7.39 -11.39
CA ASN A 84 -9.35 -6.88 -11.46
C ASN A 84 -9.13 -5.79 -10.42
N PHE A 85 -8.42 -6.15 -9.38
CA PHE A 85 -8.03 -5.24 -8.29
C PHE A 85 -7.47 -3.90 -8.77
N TRP A 86 -6.71 -3.89 -9.88
CA TRP A 86 -6.02 -2.69 -10.39
C TRP A 86 -6.88 -1.76 -11.24
N ASP A 87 -8.11 -2.14 -11.60
CA ASP A 87 -8.99 -1.25 -12.36
C ASP A 87 -9.33 0.01 -11.57
N ILE A 88 -9.56 -0.12 -10.27
CA ILE A 88 -9.81 1.02 -9.38
C ILE A 88 -8.59 1.93 -9.25
N SER A 89 -7.38 1.38 -9.20
CA SER A 89 -6.16 2.19 -9.21
C SER A 89 -6.07 3.04 -10.48
N ARG A 90 -6.31 2.43 -11.65
CA ARG A 90 -6.29 3.14 -12.95
C ARG A 90 -7.33 4.26 -13.02
N ILE A 91 -8.53 4.02 -12.49
CA ILE A 91 -9.60 5.00 -12.41
C ILE A 91 -9.19 6.13 -11.46
N ASN A 92 -8.75 5.80 -10.24
CA ASN A 92 -8.35 6.76 -9.21
C ASN A 92 -7.29 7.74 -9.71
N LYS A 93 -6.29 7.25 -10.44
CA LYS A 93 -5.22 8.07 -11.03
C LYS A 93 -5.71 9.20 -11.94
N GLN A 94 -6.89 9.04 -12.53
CA GLN A 94 -7.49 10.00 -13.46
C GLN A 94 -8.47 10.97 -12.77
N LEU A 95 -8.81 10.73 -11.49
CA LEU A 95 -9.76 11.55 -10.77
C LEU A 95 -9.13 12.86 -10.27
N SER A 96 -9.91 13.92 -10.29
CA SER A 96 -9.55 15.19 -9.66
C SER A 96 -9.67 15.08 -8.14
N SER A 97 -9.11 16.08 -7.46
CA SER A 97 -9.34 16.25 -6.02
C SER A 97 -10.84 16.31 -5.70
N GLY A 98 -11.26 15.56 -4.70
CA GLY A 98 -12.66 15.50 -4.27
C GLY A 98 -12.95 14.29 -3.39
N ASN A 99 -14.16 14.26 -2.83
CA ASN A 99 -14.66 13.11 -2.07
C ASN A 99 -15.51 12.25 -2.99
N TYR A 100 -15.20 10.98 -3.12
CA TYR A 100 -15.87 10.04 -4.01
C TYR A 100 -16.56 8.94 -3.23
N GLN A 101 -17.73 8.53 -3.68
CA GLN A 101 -18.45 7.36 -3.18
C GLN A 101 -18.66 6.38 -4.32
N ILE A 102 -18.19 5.15 -4.14
CA ILE A 102 -18.33 4.09 -5.14
C ILE A 102 -19.74 3.50 -5.07
N GLU A 103 -20.38 3.44 -6.23
CA GLU A 103 -21.67 2.79 -6.47
C GLU A 103 -21.56 1.93 -7.74
N PHE A 104 -22.27 0.80 -7.80
CA PHE A 104 -22.35 0.00 -9.02
C PHE A 104 -23.63 0.37 -9.76
N ILE A 105 -23.56 0.57 -11.09
CA ILE A 105 -24.74 0.84 -11.93
C ILE A 105 -25.70 -0.35 -11.88
N TYR A 106 -25.16 -1.55 -12.00
CA TYR A 106 -25.91 -2.79 -11.77
C TYR A 106 -25.35 -3.50 -10.56
N ASN A 107 -26.22 -4.14 -9.78
CA ASN A 107 -25.80 -4.81 -8.54
C ASN A 107 -24.75 -5.90 -8.83
N ASP A 108 -23.58 -5.74 -8.22
CA ASP A 108 -22.45 -6.65 -8.33
C ASP A 108 -22.18 -7.29 -6.97
N LYS A 109 -22.61 -8.54 -6.81
CA LYS A 109 -22.46 -9.30 -5.57
C LYS A 109 -21.02 -9.82 -5.36
N ASN A 110 -20.20 -9.81 -6.41
CA ASN A 110 -18.88 -10.44 -6.40
C ASN A 110 -17.76 -9.46 -6.00
N GLU A 111 -18.02 -8.16 -5.97
CA GLU A 111 -17.01 -7.18 -5.62
C GLU A 111 -16.92 -6.92 -4.12
N SER A 112 -15.70 -7.05 -3.61
CA SER A 112 -15.40 -6.72 -2.23
C SER A 112 -15.11 -5.22 -2.10
N LYS A 113 -15.93 -4.51 -1.34
CA LYS A 113 -15.68 -3.09 -0.99
C LYS A 113 -14.31 -2.86 -0.37
N ASN A 114 -13.82 -3.80 0.42
CA ASN A 114 -12.49 -3.73 1.02
C ASN A 114 -11.40 -3.76 -0.05
N ASN A 115 -11.52 -4.62 -1.07
CA ASN A 115 -10.55 -4.69 -2.16
C ASN A 115 -10.51 -3.39 -2.97
N LEU A 116 -11.68 -2.80 -3.26
CA LEU A 116 -11.75 -1.50 -3.93
C LEU A 116 -11.08 -0.39 -3.12
N ALA A 117 -11.32 -0.36 -1.81
CA ALA A 117 -10.72 0.62 -0.90
C ALA A 117 -9.21 0.44 -0.75
N ILE A 118 -8.72 -0.81 -0.72
CA ILE A 118 -7.29 -1.12 -0.68
C ILE A 118 -6.64 -0.68 -2.00
N ALA A 119 -7.21 -1.03 -3.16
CA ALA A 119 -6.71 -0.61 -4.47
C ALA A 119 -6.63 0.92 -4.59
N TRP A 120 -7.68 1.63 -4.12
CA TRP A 120 -7.70 3.08 -4.04
C TRP A 120 -6.55 3.64 -3.21
N ALA A 121 -6.35 3.10 -2.00
CA ALA A 121 -5.30 3.56 -1.10
C ALA A 121 -3.89 3.29 -1.65
N LEU A 122 -3.69 2.14 -2.31
CA LEU A 122 -2.40 1.77 -2.89
C LEU A 122 -1.97 2.67 -4.05
N GLU A 123 -2.92 3.24 -4.80
CA GLU A 123 -2.63 4.23 -5.86
C GLU A 123 -2.22 5.58 -5.27
N ASN A 124 -2.78 5.96 -4.13
CA ASN A 124 -2.46 7.20 -3.46
C ASN A 124 -1.13 7.17 -2.69
N TYR A 125 -0.45 6.01 -2.66
CA TYR A 125 0.85 5.91 -2.00
C TYR A 125 1.90 6.79 -2.66
N LEU A 126 2.48 7.68 -1.88
CA LEU A 126 3.58 8.55 -2.27
C LEU A 126 4.72 8.42 -1.28
N PHE A 127 5.87 7.96 -1.76
CA PHE A 127 7.10 7.99 -0.97
C PHE A 127 7.70 9.40 -1.02
N SER A 128 7.62 10.15 0.07
CA SER A 128 8.11 11.53 0.10
C SER A 128 8.91 11.90 1.37
N PRO A 129 9.91 11.11 1.77
CA PRO A 129 10.65 11.37 3.01
C PRO A 129 11.51 12.64 2.96
N PHE A 130 11.90 13.08 1.75
CA PHE A 130 12.82 14.21 1.55
C PHE A 130 12.11 15.50 1.11
N ASN A 131 10.78 15.47 0.94
CA ASN A 131 10.01 16.61 0.40
C ASN A 131 9.62 17.66 1.46
N ALA A 132 10.27 17.68 2.61
CA ALA A 132 10.03 18.74 3.61
C ALA A 132 10.33 20.15 3.07
N GLY A 133 11.07 20.27 1.97
CA GLY A 133 11.45 21.53 1.32
C GLY A 133 10.93 21.77 -0.10
N LEU A 134 10.37 20.75 -0.76
CA LEU A 134 9.82 20.92 -2.11
C LEU A 134 8.40 21.51 -2.03
N ASN A 135 8.17 22.49 -2.89
CA ASN A 135 7.00 23.38 -2.95
C ASN A 135 5.68 22.74 -2.48
N LYS A 136 5.08 23.35 -1.45
CA LYS A 136 3.70 23.06 -0.98
C LYS A 136 2.65 23.08 -2.10
N SER A 137 2.97 23.62 -3.28
CA SER A 137 2.09 23.65 -4.45
C SER A 137 1.93 22.30 -5.14
N GLU A 138 2.95 21.43 -5.17
CA GLU A 138 2.82 20.07 -5.72
C GLU A 138 2.13 19.09 -4.76
N LYS A 139 2.25 19.34 -3.44
CA LYS A 139 1.44 18.64 -2.41
C LYS A 139 -0.04 19.05 -2.45
N LYS A 140 -0.41 20.10 -3.20
CA LYS A 140 -1.75 20.69 -3.23
C LYS A 140 -2.63 20.29 -4.43
N ALA A 141 -2.17 19.48 -5.36
CA ALA A 141 -3.10 18.73 -6.19
C ALA A 141 -3.82 17.76 -5.24
N GLY A 142 -4.95 18.21 -4.68
CA GLY A 142 -5.63 17.51 -3.61
C GLY A 142 -5.96 16.09 -4.05
N LEU A 143 -5.64 15.11 -3.21
CA LEU A 143 -5.92 13.69 -3.45
C LEU A 143 -7.42 13.47 -3.66
N SER A 144 -7.77 12.60 -4.59
CA SER A 144 -9.08 11.98 -4.62
C SER A 144 -9.27 11.17 -3.34
N LYS A 145 -10.41 11.32 -2.67
CA LYS A 145 -10.69 10.67 -1.39
C LYS A 145 -11.90 9.76 -1.50
N LEU A 146 -11.73 8.49 -1.15
CA LEU A 146 -12.82 7.54 -1.08
C LEU A 146 -13.53 7.65 0.28
N VAL A 147 -14.84 7.90 0.23
CA VAL A 147 -15.69 8.01 1.43
C VAL A 147 -16.09 6.61 1.88
N LEU A 148 -15.76 6.29 3.13
CA LEU A 148 -16.04 5.00 3.77
C LEU A 148 -16.55 5.20 5.19
N LYS A 149 -17.24 4.19 5.72
CA LYS A 149 -17.57 4.16 7.15
C LYS A 149 -16.30 3.95 7.98
N ARG A 150 -16.28 4.49 9.19
CA ARG A 150 -15.15 4.34 10.11
C ARG A 150 -14.79 2.88 10.40
N SER A 151 -15.79 2.00 10.44
CA SER A 151 -15.58 0.55 10.63
C SER A 151 -14.87 -0.09 9.44
N GLU A 152 -15.20 0.32 8.22
CA GLU A 152 -14.57 -0.18 6.99
C GLU A 152 -13.09 0.26 6.94
N ILE A 153 -12.80 1.53 7.23
CA ILE A 153 -11.41 2.02 7.32
C ILE A 153 -10.62 1.24 8.38
N LYS A 154 -11.21 1.04 9.57
CA LYS A 154 -10.53 0.28 10.64
C LYS A 154 -10.24 -1.17 10.26
N SER A 155 -11.08 -1.82 9.47
CA SER A 155 -10.88 -3.22 9.07
C SER A 155 -9.72 -3.41 8.08
N ILE A 156 -9.43 -2.41 7.24
CA ILE A 156 -8.36 -2.49 6.21
C ILE A 156 -7.07 -1.76 6.61
N ALA A 157 -7.14 -0.86 7.59
CA ALA A 157 -5.99 -0.05 8.02
C ALA A 157 -4.75 -0.88 8.39
N PRO A 158 -4.85 -2.01 9.12
CA PRO A 158 -3.67 -2.80 9.46
C PRO A 158 -2.95 -3.36 8.22
N LEU A 159 -3.71 -3.85 7.24
CA LEU A 159 -3.13 -4.34 5.99
C LEU A 159 -2.43 -3.22 5.21
N LEU A 160 -3.07 -2.05 5.11
CA LEU A 160 -2.48 -0.88 4.43
C LEU A 160 -1.21 -0.41 5.13
N ASN A 161 -1.20 -0.36 6.46
CA ASN A 161 -0.02 0.03 7.24
C ASN A 161 1.15 -0.94 6.99
N GLY A 162 0.89 -2.25 6.96
CA GLY A 162 1.91 -3.25 6.65
C GLY A 162 2.47 -3.10 5.23
N ILE A 163 1.61 -2.85 4.24
CA ILE A 163 2.04 -2.65 2.84
C ILE A 163 2.82 -1.34 2.70
N PHE A 164 2.35 -0.26 3.30
CA PHE A 164 3.03 1.05 3.22
C PHE A 164 4.38 1.02 3.93
N LEU A 165 4.45 0.42 5.12
CA LEU A 165 5.72 0.20 5.81
C LEU A 165 6.71 -0.58 4.94
N THR A 166 6.25 -1.66 4.30
CA THR A 166 7.07 -2.44 3.37
C THR A 166 7.60 -1.58 2.22
N ARG A 167 6.72 -0.79 1.60
CA ARG A 167 7.10 0.11 0.50
C ARG A 167 8.06 1.19 0.95
N ASP A 168 7.84 1.80 2.11
CA ASP A 168 8.69 2.84 2.66
C ASP A 168 10.10 2.30 2.98
N LEU A 169 10.20 1.12 3.56
CA LEU A 169 11.48 0.47 3.80
C LEU A 169 12.25 0.19 2.51
N ILE A 170 11.60 -0.35 1.48
CA ILE A 170 12.22 -0.67 0.19
C ILE A 170 12.64 0.60 -0.57
N ASN A 171 11.84 1.67 -0.47
CA ASN A 171 12.11 2.92 -1.15
C ASN A 171 13.16 3.78 -0.44
N SER A 172 13.34 3.60 0.86
CA SER A 172 14.30 4.34 1.66
C SER A 172 15.74 4.02 1.25
N PRO A 173 16.64 5.02 1.21
CA PRO A 173 18.04 4.78 0.89
C PRO A 173 18.76 4.05 2.02
N ALA A 174 19.84 3.34 1.67
CA ALA A 174 20.58 2.47 2.58
C ALA A 174 21.32 3.20 3.71
N ASN A 175 21.60 4.49 3.56
CA ASN A 175 22.15 5.32 4.63
C ASN A 175 21.13 5.63 5.74
N ILE A 176 19.83 5.46 5.46
CA ILE A 176 18.74 5.61 6.42
C ILE A 176 18.33 4.24 6.96
N VAL A 177 18.00 3.28 6.08
CA VAL A 177 17.59 1.94 6.50
C VAL A 177 18.83 1.05 6.66
N LYS A 178 19.48 1.18 7.82
CA LYS A 178 20.62 0.36 8.25
C LYS A 178 20.16 -0.86 9.05
N PRO A 179 21.01 -1.88 9.27
CA PRO A 179 20.68 -3.02 10.13
C PRO A 179 20.23 -2.62 11.55
N SER A 180 20.83 -1.59 12.16
CA SER A 180 20.41 -1.07 13.46
C SER A 180 19.01 -0.45 13.45
N ILE A 181 18.65 0.24 12.38
CA ILE A 181 17.33 0.84 12.22
C ILE A 181 16.24 -0.24 12.05
N LEU A 182 16.54 -1.31 11.29
CA LEU A 182 15.63 -2.45 11.18
C LEU A 182 15.44 -3.14 12.53
N GLU A 183 16.51 -3.28 13.35
CA GLU A 183 16.42 -3.81 14.72
C GLU A 183 15.48 -2.95 15.58
N GLU A 184 15.68 -1.62 15.59
CA GLU A 184 14.86 -0.69 16.37
C GLU A 184 13.40 -0.72 15.94
N LEU A 185 13.13 -0.71 14.63
CA LEU A 185 11.80 -0.84 14.07
C LEU A 185 11.12 -2.13 14.52
N CYS A 186 11.79 -3.27 14.37
CA CYS A 186 11.28 -4.57 14.78
C CYS A 186 10.99 -4.63 16.29
N LYS A 187 11.85 -4.03 17.12
CA LYS A 187 11.66 -3.91 18.56
C LYS A 187 10.40 -3.08 18.91
N LYS A 188 10.19 -1.95 18.21
CA LYS A 188 9.00 -1.10 18.40
C LYS A 188 7.73 -1.85 17.97
N LEU A 189 7.74 -2.53 16.81
CA LEU A 189 6.63 -3.35 16.35
C LEU A 189 6.30 -4.49 17.31
N ALA A 190 7.32 -5.22 17.78
CA ALA A 190 7.12 -6.28 18.74
C ALA A 190 6.46 -5.77 20.04
N LYS A 191 6.92 -4.62 20.56
CA LYS A 191 6.30 -3.98 21.72
C LYS A 191 4.85 -3.58 21.46
N LEU A 192 4.56 -2.97 20.31
CA LEU A 192 3.22 -2.52 19.90
C LEU A 192 2.22 -3.69 19.86
N HIS A 193 2.68 -4.85 19.41
CA HIS A 193 1.86 -6.05 19.20
C HIS A 193 1.99 -7.10 20.31
N ASN A 194 2.65 -6.79 21.44
CA ASN A 194 2.92 -7.74 22.54
C ASN A 194 3.59 -9.04 22.06
N ALA A 195 4.47 -8.93 21.06
CA ALA A 195 5.26 -10.02 20.52
C ALA A 195 6.60 -10.11 21.26
N LYS A 196 7.20 -11.31 21.26
CA LYS A 196 8.58 -11.49 21.76
C LYS A 196 9.55 -10.98 20.71
N PHE A 197 10.58 -10.29 21.17
CA PHE A 197 11.68 -9.77 20.35
C PHE A 197 12.99 -10.39 20.79
N LYS A 198 13.79 -10.86 19.83
CA LYS A 198 15.15 -11.36 20.06
C LYS A 198 16.05 -10.86 18.93
N VAL A 199 17.28 -10.51 19.28
CA VAL A 199 18.33 -10.16 18.33
C VAL A 199 19.57 -10.95 18.64
N ILE A 200 20.23 -11.46 17.59
CA ILE A 200 21.52 -12.15 17.66
C ILE A 200 22.52 -11.32 16.87
N LYS A 201 23.61 -10.90 17.51
CA LYS A 201 24.64 -10.03 16.93
C LYS A 201 25.97 -10.31 17.57
N ASP A 202 27.01 -9.64 17.10
CA ASP A 202 28.40 -9.73 17.60
C ASP A 202 28.92 -11.18 17.60
N ASN A 203 29.65 -11.59 18.62
CA ASN A 203 30.24 -12.94 18.72
C ASN A 203 29.19 -14.06 18.60
N ASN A 204 27.99 -13.86 19.12
CA ASN A 204 26.91 -14.85 18.99
C ASN A 204 26.47 -15.05 17.55
N LEU A 205 26.47 -13.96 16.75
CA LEU A 205 26.17 -14.06 15.32
C LEU A 205 27.32 -14.77 14.58
N GLU A 206 28.57 -14.43 14.89
CA GLU A 206 29.74 -15.03 14.26
C GLU A 206 29.79 -16.55 14.49
N ILE A 207 29.56 -16.98 15.71
CA ILE A 207 29.63 -18.41 16.08
C ILE A 207 28.44 -19.19 15.51
N ASN A 208 27.21 -18.69 15.66
CA ASN A 208 26.01 -19.46 15.35
C ASN A 208 25.47 -19.22 13.93
N PHE A 209 25.85 -18.12 13.31
CA PHE A 209 25.38 -17.72 11.97
C PHE A 209 26.52 -17.11 11.13
N PRO A 210 27.62 -17.85 10.91
CA PRO A 210 28.87 -17.34 10.33
C PRO A 210 28.67 -16.77 8.93
N LEU A 211 27.73 -17.27 8.13
CA LEU A 211 27.45 -16.74 6.79
C LEU A 211 26.84 -15.35 6.86
N ILE A 212 25.92 -15.09 7.79
CA ILE A 212 25.34 -13.75 7.98
C ILE A 212 26.43 -12.78 8.46
N HIS A 213 27.25 -13.20 9.41
CA HIS A 213 28.37 -12.42 9.90
C HIS A 213 29.35 -12.07 8.77
N THR A 214 29.76 -13.05 7.96
CA THR A 214 30.74 -12.87 6.89
C THR A 214 30.28 -11.86 5.86
N VAL A 215 29.00 -11.86 5.46
CA VAL A 215 28.46 -10.92 4.48
C VAL A 215 28.47 -9.48 5.00
N GLY A 216 28.20 -9.27 6.28
CA GLY A 216 28.05 -7.92 6.84
C GLY A 216 29.23 -7.41 7.69
N ARG A 217 30.25 -8.24 8.00
CA ARG A 217 31.31 -7.89 8.96
C ARG A 217 32.13 -6.66 8.60
N ALA A 218 32.25 -6.35 7.31
CA ALA A 218 33.02 -5.19 6.84
C ALA A 218 32.24 -3.86 6.93
N ALA A 219 30.91 -3.92 7.11
CA ALA A 219 30.10 -2.72 7.23
C ALA A 219 30.33 -2.01 8.58
N GLU A 220 30.16 -0.69 8.60
CA GLU A 220 30.16 0.13 9.82
C GLU A 220 29.03 -0.32 10.77
N ASP A 221 27.81 -0.38 10.27
CA ASP A 221 26.65 -0.91 11.00
C ASP A 221 26.59 -2.44 10.86
N LYS A 222 26.93 -3.12 11.95
CA LYS A 222 27.19 -4.56 11.98
C LYS A 222 25.93 -5.39 11.71
N PRO A 223 26.10 -6.59 11.08
CA PRO A 223 25.00 -7.49 10.76
C PRO A 223 24.34 -8.05 12.01
N ARG A 224 23.08 -8.42 11.88
CA ARG A 224 22.29 -9.03 12.97
C ARG A 224 21.18 -9.91 12.43
N LEU A 225 20.80 -10.91 13.21
CA LEU A 225 19.61 -11.72 12.99
C LEU A 225 18.52 -11.24 13.96
N ILE A 226 17.39 -10.82 13.42
CA ILE A 226 16.26 -10.30 14.19
C ILE A 226 15.14 -11.33 14.13
N GLU A 227 14.59 -11.66 15.30
CA GLU A 227 13.48 -12.59 15.46
C GLU A 227 12.33 -11.88 16.18
N ILE A 228 11.14 -11.94 15.60
CA ILE A 228 9.88 -11.54 16.23
C ILE A 228 9.00 -12.78 16.30
N SER A 229 8.56 -13.17 17.49
CA SER A 229 7.68 -14.32 17.65
C SER A 229 6.40 -13.95 18.36
N TYR A 230 5.27 -14.34 17.75
CA TYR A 230 3.95 -14.15 18.28
C TYR A 230 3.24 -15.48 18.42
N ILE A 231 3.08 -15.95 19.65
CA ILE A 231 2.47 -17.24 19.95
C ILE A 231 1.22 -16.98 20.80
N LYS A 232 0.06 -17.02 20.16
CA LYS A 232 -1.24 -16.87 20.84
C LYS A 232 -1.72 -18.17 21.47
N ASN A 233 -1.48 -19.28 20.81
CA ASN A 233 -1.85 -20.61 21.28
C ASN A 233 -0.78 -21.62 20.86
N LYS A 234 -0.23 -22.36 21.83
CA LYS A 234 0.82 -23.37 21.59
C LYS A 234 0.32 -24.60 20.81
N SER A 235 -0.98 -24.83 20.73
CA SER A 235 -1.55 -25.97 19.99
C SER A 235 -1.63 -25.73 18.48
N PHE A 236 -1.39 -24.48 18.00
CA PHE A 236 -1.38 -24.17 16.57
C PHE A 236 -0.01 -24.46 15.95
N PRO A 237 0.03 -24.84 14.67
CA PRO A 237 1.29 -25.03 13.97
C PRO A 237 2.04 -23.67 13.90
N ASN A 238 3.37 -23.74 14.07
CA ASN A 238 4.22 -22.58 13.91
C ASN A 238 4.46 -22.31 12.42
N ILE A 239 4.30 -21.04 12.02
CA ILE A 239 4.68 -20.56 10.69
C ILE A 239 5.86 -19.61 10.87
N THR A 240 6.97 -19.89 10.20
CA THR A 240 8.16 -19.04 10.19
C THR A 240 8.27 -18.36 8.82
N VAL A 241 8.30 -17.02 8.81
CA VAL A 241 8.54 -16.21 7.61
C VAL A 241 9.97 -15.68 7.70
N ILE A 242 10.79 -16.01 6.71
CA ILE A 242 12.20 -15.60 6.63
C ILE A 242 12.36 -14.56 5.53
N GLY A 243 12.99 -13.43 5.84
CA GLY A 243 13.26 -12.36 4.90
C GLY A 243 14.74 -12.03 4.79
N LYS A 244 15.27 -11.94 3.55
CA LYS A 244 16.60 -11.42 3.28
C LYS A 244 16.67 -9.94 3.67
N GLY A 245 17.62 -9.57 4.53
CA GLY A 245 17.78 -8.24 5.12
C GLY A 245 19.07 -7.52 4.72
N VAL A 246 19.62 -7.78 3.54
CA VAL A 246 20.82 -7.08 3.05
C VAL A 246 20.44 -5.65 2.67
N THR A 247 20.82 -4.68 3.50
CA THR A 247 20.39 -3.28 3.36
C THR A 247 20.97 -2.57 2.13
N PHE A 248 22.14 -3.03 1.66
CA PHE A 248 22.73 -2.63 0.38
C PHE A 248 23.72 -3.68 -0.10
N ASP A 249 23.58 -4.15 -1.33
CA ASP A 249 24.48 -5.14 -1.93
C ASP A 249 25.37 -4.49 -2.99
N SER A 250 26.65 -4.24 -2.61
CA SER A 250 27.68 -3.73 -3.53
C SER A 250 28.33 -4.82 -4.39
N GLY A 251 28.08 -6.10 -4.08
CA GLY A 251 28.78 -7.25 -4.67
C GLY A 251 30.01 -7.73 -3.88
N GLY A 252 30.55 -6.90 -3.00
CA GLY A 252 31.75 -7.22 -2.24
C GLY A 252 33.03 -7.05 -3.06
N LEU A 253 33.94 -8.03 -3.04
CA LEU A 253 35.18 -8.02 -3.84
C LEU A 253 34.88 -8.10 -5.36
N ASP A 254 33.84 -8.82 -5.75
CA ASP A 254 33.27 -8.79 -7.10
C ASP A 254 32.25 -7.67 -7.20
N LEU A 255 32.73 -6.44 -7.37
CA LEU A 255 31.96 -5.22 -7.32
C LEU A 255 30.95 -5.14 -8.49
N LYS A 256 29.70 -4.93 -8.16
CA LYS A 256 28.63 -4.78 -9.18
C LYS A 256 28.89 -3.57 -10.09
N PRO A 257 28.59 -3.66 -11.40
CA PRO A 257 28.56 -2.49 -12.26
C PRO A 257 27.55 -1.44 -11.75
N PRO A 258 27.80 -0.13 -11.98
CA PRO A 258 26.95 0.95 -11.45
C PRO A 258 25.44 0.75 -11.70
N LYS A 259 25.09 0.37 -12.92
CA LYS A 259 23.70 0.12 -13.34
C LYS A 259 23.02 -1.02 -12.57
N ALA A 260 23.76 -2.07 -12.20
CA ALA A 260 23.27 -3.18 -11.41
C ALA A 260 23.20 -2.84 -9.89
N MET A 261 24.06 -1.93 -9.44
CA MET A 261 24.14 -1.50 -8.04
C MET A 261 23.09 -0.43 -7.69
N GLU A 262 22.66 0.38 -8.63
CA GLU A 262 21.78 1.56 -8.45
C GLU A 262 20.55 1.25 -7.59
N LEU A 263 19.91 0.10 -7.79
CA LEU A 263 18.71 -0.31 -7.07
C LEU A 263 18.96 -1.21 -5.86
N MET A 264 20.22 -1.43 -5.43
CA MET A 264 20.53 -2.40 -4.37
C MET A 264 20.10 -1.97 -2.97
N LYS A 265 19.57 -0.76 -2.79
CA LYS A 265 18.78 -0.38 -1.59
C LYS A 265 17.57 -1.29 -1.36
N LYS A 266 17.03 -1.92 -2.43
CA LYS A 266 15.91 -2.87 -2.38
C LYS A 266 16.30 -4.28 -1.93
N ASP A 267 17.57 -4.57 -1.74
CA ASP A 267 18.05 -5.95 -1.48
C ASP A 267 17.62 -6.49 -0.11
N MET A 268 17.11 -5.61 0.76
CA MET A 268 16.43 -5.94 2.02
C MET A 268 14.90 -6.11 1.86
N GLY A 269 14.38 -6.14 0.64
CA GLY A 269 12.94 -6.24 0.37
C GLY A 269 12.29 -7.48 0.97
N GLY A 270 13.02 -8.61 1.04
CA GLY A 270 12.54 -9.81 1.72
C GLY A 270 12.29 -9.58 3.21
N ALA A 271 13.20 -8.91 3.91
CA ALA A 271 13.00 -8.53 5.31
C ALA A 271 11.84 -7.53 5.47
N ALA A 272 11.73 -6.53 4.58
CA ALA A 272 10.61 -5.59 4.60
C ALA A 272 9.25 -6.31 4.45
N ILE A 273 9.16 -7.29 3.52
CA ILE A 273 7.96 -8.11 3.33
C ILE A 273 7.70 -9.00 4.57
N ALA A 274 8.73 -9.53 5.23
CA ALA A 274 8.55 -10.31 6.45
C ALA A 274 8.11 -9.45 7.66
N ILE A 275 8.53 -8.19 7.71
CA ILE A 275 8.17 -7.22 8.76
C ILE A 275 6.74 -6.69 8.57
N GLY A 276 6.32 -6.43 7.33
CA GLY A 276 4.99 -5.88 7.02
C GLY A 276 3.82 -6.63 7.68
N PRO A 277 3.72 -7.98 7.56
CA PRO A 277 2.69 -8.77 8.21
C PRO A 277 2.67 -8.69 9.74
N VAL A 278 3.79 -8.38 10.40
CA VAL A 278 3.79 -8.17 11.87
C VAL A 278 2.84 -7.03 12.26
N SER A 279 2.75 -5.98 11.44
CA SER A 279 1.80 -4.88 11.63
C SER A 279 0.35 -5.29 11.40
N TYR A 280 0.11 -6.37 10.65
CA TYR A 280 -1.22 -6.83 10.24
C TYR A 280 -1.78 -7.95 11.12
N THR A 281 -0.93 -8.91 11.53
CA THR A 281 -1.38 -10.19 12.13
C THR A 281 -2.07 -10.01 13.47
N HIS A 282 -1.79 -8.93 14.20
CA HIS A 282 -2.37 -8.72 15.53
C HIS A 282 -3.85 -8.29 15.51
N LEU A 283 -4.31 -7.64 14.44
CA LEU A 283 -5.64 -7.02 14.40
C LEU A 283 -6.69 -7.85 13.67
N THR A 284 -6.30 -8.85 12.88
CA THR A 284 -7.22 -9.45 11.90
C THR A 284 -7.22 -10.97 11.80
N LEU A 285 -6.42 -11.69 12.57
CA LEU A 285 -6.60 -13.14 12.64
C LEU A 285 -7.78 -13.47 13.58
N PRO A 286 -9.02 -13.59 13.04
CA PRO A 286 -9.99 -14.44 13.68
C PRO A 286 -9.38 -15.84 13.68
N THR A 287 -9.53 -16.53 14.77
CA THR A 287 -9.12 -17.92 15.00
C THR A 287 -9.81 -18.93 14.08
N LYS A 288 -10.01 -18.62 12.80
CA LYS A 288 -10.59 -19.50 11.79
C LYS A 288 -9.63 -19.60 10.60
N ARG A 289 -9.13 -20.83 10.40
CA ARG A 289 -8.39 -21.37 9.25
C ARG A 289 -8.38 -20.45 8.04
N ILE A 290 -7.18 -20.04 7.63
CA ILE A 290 -6.90 -19.79 6.22
C ILE A 290 -6.32 -21.09 5.69
N VAL A 291 -7.10 -21.74 4.86
CA VAL A 291 -6.64 -22.84 3.99
C VAL A 291 -6.09 -22.19 2.76
#